data_c88e2f15709d622d093043003b9a6bd5
#
_entry.id   c88e2f15709d622d093043003b9a6bd5
#
_cell.length_a   1.000
_cell.length_b   1.000
_cell.length_c   1.000
_cell.angle_alpha   90.00
_cell.angle_beta   90.00
_cell.angle_gamma   90.00
#
_symmetry.space_group_name_H-M   'P 1'
#
loop_
_entity.id
_entity.type
_entity.pdbx_description
1 polymer ?
#
loop_
_entity_poly.entity_id
_entity_poly.type
_entity_poly.pdbx_seq_one_letter_code
_entity_poly.pdbx_strand_id
1 'polypeptide(L)'
;MNTLMKRMLIPSMLAAGLAGLAGCATDKGSAKAKEERVTLAQLSAPARATVEKVTAGGKVDQIDKEVERGKVVYDVEATVEGKHVEYLIADADGQVLGTEVSIPYSELPEPVRVAAEKYFDSATGLKAMKGVEYGETHYEIEGPKKGKTVEATFDPSGKKGK
;
A
#
# COMPACT_ATOMS: atom_id res chain seq x y z
N MET A 1 -10.74 -17.37 7.07
CA MET A 1 -10.60 -16.14 7.86
C MET A 1 -9.50 -15.34 7.21
N ASN A 2 -9.88 -14.50 6.24
CA ASN A 2 -8.93 -13.70 5.45
C ASN A 2 -8.62 -12.42 6.22
N THR A 3 -7.39 -12.31 6.67
CA THR A 3 -6.88 -11.07 7.27
C THR A 3 -6.18 -10.30 6.17
N LEU A 4 -6.92 -9.47 5.42
CA LEU A 4 -6.32 -8.42 4.62
C LEU A 4 -5.60 -7.48 5.59
N MET A 5 -4.28 -7.47 5.56
CA MET A 5 -3.49 -6.56 6.38
C MET A 5 -3.61 -5.15 5.80
N LYS A 6 -3.99 -4.24 6.66
CA LYS A 6 -4.13 -2.82 6.39
C LYS A 6 -2.76 -2.22 6.10
N ARG A 7 -2.51 -1.90 4.86
CA ARG A 7 -1.42 -0.99 4.48
C ARG A 7 -1.83 0.42 4.92
N MET A 8 -0.95 1.11 5.56
CA MET A 8 -1.13 2.50 5.98
C MET A 8 0.08 3.26 5.46
N LEU A 9 -0.03 3.82 4.25
CA LEU A 9 0.92 4.80 3.76
C LEU A 9 0.91 6.01 4.68
N ILE A 10 2.05 6.38 5.17
CA ILE A 10 2.23 7.58 6.01
C ILE A 10 2.77 8.67 5.12
N PRO A 11 2.09 9.82 4.97
CA PRO A 11 2.67 10.95 4.28
C PRO A 11 3.95 11.38 5.00
N SER A 12 5.02 11.55 4.25
CA SER A 12 6.33 12.02 4.72
C SER A 12 6.19 13.43 5.30
N MET A 13 6.01 13.54 6.62
CA MET A 13 6.25 14.78 7.35
C MET A 13 7.63 14.74 7.98
N LEU A 14 8.53 15.51 7.40
CA LEU A 14 9.81 15.87 7.97
C LEU A 14 9.58 16.76 9.20
N ALA A 15 9.80 16.25 10.41
CA ALA A 15 9.88 17.06 11.62
C ALA A 15 11.07 16.59 12.46
N ALA A 16 12.02 17.48 12.60
CA ALA A 16 13.18 17.35 13.48
C ALA A 16 12.78 17.67 14.93
N GLY A 17 13.34 16.90 15.87
CA GLY A 17 13.69 17.46 17.18
C GLY A 17 13.02 16.89 18.43
N LEU A 18 13.83 16.38 19.25
CA LEU A 18 14.07 16.42 20.69
C LEU A 18 13.70 15.19 21.54
N ALA A 19 14.76 14.81 22.28
CA ALA A 19 14.80 13.75 23.27
C ALA A 19 13.90 14.01 24.50
N GLY A 20 13.35 12.93 25.06
CA GLY A 20 12.67 12.92 26.35
C GLY A 20 12.48 11.49 26.85
N LEU A 21 13.02 11.20 28.03
CA LEU A 21 13.16 9.91 28.69
C LEU A 21 11.85 9.37 29.31
N ALA A 22 11.78 8.05 29.35
CA ALA A 22 11.16 7.17 30.35
C ALA A 22 9.64 7.08 30.46
N GLY A 23 9.15 5.84 30.25
CA GLY A 23 7.83 5.40 30.67
C GLY A 23 7.55 3.98 30.18
N CYS A 24 7.87 2.93 30.99
CA CYS A 24 7.45 1.56 30.75
C CYS A 24 5.92 1.47 30.84
N ALA A 25 5.28 1.17 29.73
CA ALA A 25 3.95 0.61 29.71
C ALA A 25 3.96 -0.56 28.71
N THR A 26 3.78 -1.77 29.21
CA THR A 26 3.66 -2.99 28.42
C THR A 26 2.28 -3.01 27.78
N ASP A 27 2.18 -2.43 26.58
CA ASP A 27 1.02 -2.65 25.74
C ASP A 27 1.37 -3.79 24.75
N LYS A 28 0.64 -4.92 24.87
CA LYS A 28 0.69 -6.01 23.90
C LYS A 28 -0.09 -5.62 22.65
N GLY A 29 0.35 -4.54 21.99
CA GLY A 29 -0.06 -4.20 20.65
C GLY A 29 0.69 -5.06 19.67
N SER A 30 -0.02 -5.68 18.73
CA SER A 30 0.52 -6.35 17.56
C SER A 30 1.66 -5.50 16.98
N ALA A 31 2.88 -6.00 17.02
CA ALA A 31 4.03 -5.31 16.47
C ALA A 31 3.79 -5.14 14.96
N LYS A 32 3.51 -3.92 14.52
CA LYS A 32 3.55 -3.57 13.10
C LYS A 32 4.94 -3.97 12.59
N ALA A 33 5.00 -4.79 11.55
CA ALA A 33 6.25 -5.08 10.89
C ALA A 33 6.86 -3.71 10.49
N LYS A 34 8.14 -3.52 10.81
CA LYS A 34 8.80 -2.23 10.60
C LYS A 34 9.08 -2.14 9.11
N GLU A 35 8.37 -1.27 8.41
CA GLU A 35 8.69 -0.89 7.04
C GLU A 35 10.09 -0.25 7.02
N GLU A 36 10.94 -0.68 6.12
CA GLU A 36 12.28 -0.16 5.92
C GLU A 36 12.43 0.34 4.49
N ARG A 37 12.64 1.64 4.32
CA ARG A 37 12.94 2.22 3.01
C ARG A 37 14.26 1.69 2.48
N VAL A 38 14.24 1.11 1.28
CA VAL A 38 15.42 0.55 0.63
C VAL A 38 15.59 1.08 -0.80
N THR A 39 16.80 0.91 -1.33
CA THR A 39 17.12 1.22 -2.73
C THR A 39 17.08 -0.05 -3.59
N LEU A 40 16.94 0.10 -4.90
CA LEU A 40 16.97 -1.02 -5.85
C LEU A 40 18.22 -1.92 -5.69
N ALA A 41 19.37 -1.32 -5.36
CA ALA A 41 20.61 -2.06 -5.16
C ALA A 41 20.63 -2.96 -3.91
N GLN A 42 19.73 -2.72 -2.94
CA GLN A 42 19.63 -3.48 -1.70
C GLN A 42 18.69 -4.67 -1.81
N LEU A 43 17.95 -4.80 -2.94
CA LEU A 43 17.07 -5.93 -3.17
C LEU A 43 17.89 -7.20 -3.46
N SER A 44 17.29 -8.36 -3.18
CA SER A 44 17.81 -9.63 -3.67
C SER A 44 17.90 -9.63 -5.21
N ALA A 45 18.78 -10.44 -5.76
CA ALA A 45 18.95 -10.48 -7.22
C ALA A 45 17.65 -10.85 -7.95
N PRO A 46 16.84 -11.86 -7.50
CA PRO A 46 15.56 -12.17 -8.13
C PRO A 46 14.56 -11.01 -8.06
N ALA A 47 14.38 -10.40 -6.88
CA ALA A 47 13.45 -9.30 -6.70
C ALA A 47 13.85 -8.08 -7.56
N ARG A 48 15.13 -7.72 -7.57
CA ARG A 48 15.64 -6.63 -8.41
C ARG A 48 15.36 -6.85 -9.88
N ALA A 49 15.64 -8.05 -10.40
CA ALA A 49 15.38 -8.38 -11.80
C ALA A 49 13.87 -8.25 -12.15
N THR A 50 12.99 -8.61 -11.21
CA THR A 50 11.55 -8.44 -11.38
C THR A 50 11.17 -6.97 -11.39
N VAL A 51 11.67 -6.16 -10.42
CA VAL A 51 11.41 -4.71 -10.39
C VAL A 51 11.82 -4.06 -11.70
N GLU A 52 13.06 -4.30 -12.16
CA GLU A 52 13.57 -3.75 -13.43
C GLU A 52 12.68 -4.13 -14.61
N LYS A 53 12.15 -5.36 -14.63
CA LYS A 53 11.27 -5.86 -15.69
C LYS A 53 9.88 -5.20 -15.64
N VAL A 54 9.22 -5.16 -14.46
CA VAL A 54 7.83 -4.67 -14.37
C VAL A 54 7.74 -3.16 -14.43
N THR A 55 8.85 -2.46 -14.14
CA THR A 55 8.92 -1.00 -14.25
C THR A 55 9.66 -0.51 -15.49
N ALA A 56 9.90 -1.40 -16.46
CA ALA A 56 10.62 -1.06 -17.69
C ALA A 56 9.95 0.11 -18.42
N GLY A 57 10.73 1.14 -18.76
CA GLY A 57 10.24 2.38 -19.38
C GLY A 57 9.52 3.34 -18.44
N GLY A 58 9.39 3.00 -17.17
CA GLY A 58 8.83 3.84 -16.11
C GLY A 58 9.89 4.35 -15.12
N LYS A 59 9.41 4.84 -13.99
CA LYS A 59 10.24 5.34 -12.88
C LYS A 59 9.82 4.64 -11.59
N VAL A 60 10.77 4.05 -10.88
CA VAL A 60 10.58 3.61 -9.50
C VAL A 60 10.60 4.85 -8.60
N ASP A 61 9.52 5.07 -7.86
CA ASP A 61 9.37 6.22 -6.97
C ASP A 61 9.80 5.87 -5.55
N GLN A 62 9.47 4.65 -5.10
CA GLN A 62 9.74 4.20 -3.75
C GLN A 62 9.86 2.68 -3.69
N ILE A 63 10.64 2.17 -2.73
CA ILE A 63 10.68 0.74 -2.37
C ILE A 63 10.72 0.63 -0.86
N ASP A 64 9.78 -0.10 -0.29
CA ASP A 64 9.75 -0.44 1.11
C ASP A 64 9.89 -1.96 1.30
N LYS A 65 10.76 -2.33 2.23
CA LYS A 65 10.95 -3.72 2.65
C LYS A 65 10.10 -3.97 3.88
N GLU A 66 9.33 -5.03 3.83
CA GLU A 66 8.46 -5.41 4.94
C GLU A 66 8.36 -6.93 5.10
N VAL A 67 7.68 -7.38 6.14
CA VAL A 67 7.40 -8.80 6.38
C VAL A 67 5.89 -9.02 6.32
N GLU A 68 5.44 -9.72 5.28
CA GLU A 68 4.06 -10.14 5.14
C GLU A 68 3.93 -11.67 5.19
N ARG A 69 2.97 -12.16 5.94
CA ARG A 69 2.71 -13.60 6.09
C ARG A 69 3.97 -14.39 6.45
N GLY A 70 4.89 -13.78 7.22
CA GLY A 70 6.17 -14.39 7.63
C GLY A 70 7.24 -14.44 6.53
N LYS A 71 7.05 -13.76 5.41
CA LYS A 71 8.01 -13.66 4.31
C LYS A 71 8.45 -12.23 4.12
N VAL A 72 9.71 -12.05 3.72
CA VAL A 72 10.21 -10.74 3.30
C VAL A 72 9.67 -10.44 1.92
N VAL A 73 9.08 -9.26 1.77
CA VAL A 73 8.54 -8.72 0.52
C VAL A 73 9.01 -7.30 0.31
N TYR A 74 8.93 -6.84 -0.92
CA TYR A 74 9.17 -5.45 -1.29
C TYR A 74 7.89 -4.87 -1.86
N ASP A 75 7.47 -3.76 -1.28
CA ASP A 75 6.44 -2.89 -1.84
C ASP A 75 7.13 -1.86 -2.72
N VAL A 76 6.79 -1.87 -4.01
CA VAL A 76 7.46 -1.06 -5.03
C VAL A 76 6.45 -0.12 -5.66
N GLU A 77 6.52 1.16 -5.31
CA GLU A 77 5.76 2.21 -5.96
C GLU A 77 6.49 2.68 -7.23
N ALA A 78 5.78 2.78 -8.32
CA ALA A 78 6.35 3.21 -9.59
C ALA A 78 5.35 4.01 -10.43
N THR A 79 5.88 4.83 -11.33
CA THR A 79 5.11 5.47 -12.40
C THR A 79 5.44 4.75 -13.72
N VAL A 80 4.49 4.01 -14.26
CA VAL A 80 4.62 3.26 -15.52
C VAL A 80 3.57 3.75 -16.50
N GLU A 81 3.98 4.17 -17.70
CA GLU A 81 3.08 4.74 -18.71
C GLU A 81 2.21 5.90 -18.19
N GLY A 82 2.75 6.69 -17.26
CA GLY A 82 2.07 7.83 -16.64
C GLY A 82 1.02 7.45 -15.59
N LYS A 83 0.92 6.18 -15.21
CA LYS A 83 0.06 5.71 -14.13
C LYS A 83 0.88 5.36 -12.89
N HIS A 84 0.34 5.65 -11.74
CA HIS A 84 0.88 5.13 -10.48
C HIS A 84 0.51 3.65 -10.36
N VAL A 85 1.51 2.81 -10.10
CA VAL A 85 1.40 1.37 -9.95
C VAL A 85 2.22 0.94 -8.74
N GLU A 86 1.68 0.01 -7.97
CA GLU A 86 2.38 -0.63 -6.87
C GLU A 86 2.53 -2.13 -7.15
N TYR A 87 3.69 -2.68 -6.80
CA TYR A 87 3.99 -4.10 -6.95
C TYR A 87 4.45 -4.67 -5.62
N LEU A 88 3.79 -5.71 -5.16
CA LEU A 88 4.29 -6.53 -4.05
C LEU A 88 5.14 -7.66 -4.60
N ILE A 89 6.43 -7.68 -4.26
CA ILE A 89 7.40 -8.62 -4.83
C ILE A 89 8.07 -9.43 -3.71
N ALA A 90 8.08 -10.76 -3.84
CA ALA A 90 8.76 -11.65 -2.90
C ALA A 90 10.28 -11.50 -3.00
N ASP A 91 10.96 -11.38 -1.84
CA ASP A 91 12.43 -11.34 -1.78
C ASP A 91 13.07 -12.64 -2.27
N ALA A 92 12.50 -13.77 -1.90
CA ALA A 92 13.14 -15.09 -2.09
C ALA A 92 13.33 -15.48 -3.55
N ASP A 93 12.35 -15.19 -4.40
CA ASP A 93 12.29 -15.68 -5.79
C ASP A 93 11.87 -14.61 -6.80
N GLY A 94 11.59 -13.40 -6.33
CA GLY A 94 11.14 -12.29 -7.16
C GLY A 94 9.73 -12.45 -7.72
N GLN A 95 8.91 -13.38 -7.18
CA GLN A 95 7.53 -13.53 -7.62
C GLN A 95 6.73 -12.24 -7.33
N VAL A 96 5.94 -11.77 -8.32
CA VAL A 96 4.94 -10.73 -8.11
C VAL A 96 3.76 -11.35 -7.36
N LEU A 97 3.53 -10.91 -6.15
CA LEU A 97 2.47 -11.38 -5.25
C LEU A 97 1.23 -10.50 -5.34
N GLY A 98 1.41 -9.25 -5.74
CA GLY A 98 0.35 -8.27 -5.88
C GLY A 98 0.70 -7.18 -6.88
N THR A 99 -0.33 -6.58 -7.44
CA THR A 99 -0.22 -5.39 -8.30
C THR A 99 -1.42 -4.50 -8.04
N GLU A 100 -1.18 -3.20 -7.83
CA GLU A 100 -2.21 -2.18 -7.71
C GLU A 100 -1.97 -1.10 -8.77
N VAL A 101 -3.05 -0.64 -9.41
CA VAL A 101 -2.97 0.36 -10.48
C VAL A 101 -4.00 1.45 -10.21
N SER A 102 -3.59 2.71 -10.35
CA SER A 102 -4.50 3.85 -10.30
C SER A 102 -5.59 3.71 -11.37
N ILE A 103 -6.82 3.91 -10.96
CA ILE A 103 -7.99 3.92 -11.86
C ILE A 103 -8.82 5.20 -11.64
N PRO A 104 -9.54 5.65 -12.67
CA PRO A 104 -10.57 6.66 -12.50
C PRO A 104 -11.61 6.22 -11.45
N TYR A 105 -12.05 7.12 -10.58
CA TYR A 105 -13.07 6.83 -9.56
C TYR A 105 -14.37 6.25 -10.17
N SER A 106 -14.69 6.66 -11.40
CA SER A 106 -15.86 6.17 -12.15
C SER A 106 -15.76 4.69 -12.55
N GLU A 107 -14.56 4.11 -12.54
CA GLU A 107 -14.34 2.69 -12.86
C GLU A 107 -14.52 1.76 -11.66
N LEU A 108 -14.69 2.32 -10.45
CA LEU A 108 -15.00 1.53 -9.26
C LEU A 108 -16.37 0.83 -9.42
N PRO A 109 -16.50 -0.41 -8.95
CA PRO A 109 -17.79 -1.07 -8.81
C PRO A 109 -18.75 -0.23 -7.96
N GLU A 110 -20.03 -0.24 -8.31
CA GLU A 110 -21.05 0.53 -7.57
C GLU A 110 -21.05 0.25 -6.07
N PRO A 111 -20.96 -1.00 -5.58
CA PRO A 111 -20.92 -1.27 -4.14
C PRO A 111 -19.71 -0.59 -3.46
N VAL A 112 -18.55 -0.54 -4.13
CA VAL A 112 -17.34 0.10 -3.62
C VAL A 112 -17.52 1.61 -3.56
N ARG A 113 -18.05 2.23 -4.63
CA ARG A 113 -18.34 3.68 -4.64
C ARG A 113 -19.28 4.08 -3.50
N VAL A 114 -20.40 3.35 -3.35
CA VAL A 114 -21.37 3.60 -2.27
C VAL A 114 -20.72 3.46 -0.89
N ALA A 115 -19.84 2.48 -0.70
CA ALA A 115 -19.13 2.29 0.55
C ALA A 115 -18.11 3.42 0.82
N ALA A 116 -17.38 3.84 -0.21
CA ALA A 116 -16.42 4.94 -0.12
C ALA A 116 -17.13 6.27 0.22
N GLU A 117 -18.21 6.60 -0.46
CA GLU A 117 -19.01 7.81 -0.20
C GLU A 117 -19.55 7.88 1.23
N LYS A 118 -19.88 6.73 1.82
CA LYS A 118 -20.27 6.65 3.24
C LYS A 118 -19.10 6.73 4.21
N TYR A 119 -17.92 6.33 3.76
CA TYR A 119 -16.74 6.28 4.63
C TYR A 119 -15.99 7.59 4.70
N PHE A 120 -15.78 8.29 3.57
CA PHE A 120 -15.05 9.53 3.49
C PHE A 120 -15.98 10.74 3.71
N ASP A 121 -15.39 11.85 4.15
CA ASP A 121 -16.15 13.10 4.43
C ASP A 121 -16.61 13.81 3.14
N SER A 122 -15.99 13.50 2.00
CA SER A 122 -16.33 14.03 0.67
C SER A 122 -16.02 12.99 -0.40
N ALA A 123 -16.87 12.91 -1.41
CA ALA A 123 -16.61 12.14 -2.62
C ALA A 123 -15.67 12.88 -3.61
N THR A 124 -15.45 14.20 -3.39
CA THR A 124 -14.60 15.01 -4.28
C THR A 124 -13.14 14.77 -3.94
N GLY A 125 -12.34 14.49 -4.98
CA GLY A 125 -10.88 14.33 -4.83
C GLY A 125 -10.46 12.96 -4.30
N LEU A 126 -11.37 11.98 -4.24
CA LEU A 126 -11.00 10.60 -3.94
C LEU A 126 -10.09 10.06 -5.04
N LYS A 127 -8.98 9.44 -4.64
CA LYS A 127 -8.11 8.68 -5.53
C LYS A 127 -8.45 7.20 -5.34
N ALA A 128 -8.39 6.44 -6.41
CA ALA A 128 -8.73 5.03 -6.39
C ALA A 128 -7.66 4.19 -7.07
N MET A 129 -7.35 3.05 -6.46
CA MET A 129 -6.53 2.01 -7.05
C MET A 129 -7.32 0.70 -7.08
N LYS A 130 -7.06 -0.10 -8.10
CA LYS A 130 -7.53 -1.47 -8.19
C LYS A 130 -6.35 -2.40 -8.00
N GLY A 131 -6.44 -3.27 -7.01
CA GLY A 131 -5.42 -4.23 -6.68
C GLY A 131 -5.85 -5.68 -6.88
N VAL A 132 -4.86 -6.51 -7.18
CA VAL A 132 -4.95 -7.97 -7.03
C VAL A 132 -3.75 -8.38 -6.20
N GLU A 133 -3.98 -8.91 -5.01
CA GLU A 133 -2.93 -9.31 -4.10
C GLU A 133 -3.20 -10.73 -3.60
N TYR A 134 -2.22 -11.61 -3.71
CA TYR A 134 -2.37 -13.06 -3.44
C TYR A 134 -3.59 -13.70 -4.12
N GLY A 135 -3.97 -13.19 -5.32
CA GLY A 135 -5.12 -13.66 -6.07
C GLY A 135 -6.47 -13.08 -5.65
N GLU A 136 -6.51 -12.20 -4.66
CA GLU A 136 -7.73 -11.52 -4.20
C GLU A 136 -7.80 -10.10 -4.77
N THR A 137 -8.93 -9.75 -5.39
CA THR A 137 -9.17 -8.40 -5.88
C THR A 137 -9.62 -7.49 -4.73
N HIS A 138 -9.07 -6.28 -4.69
CA HIS A 138 -9.48 -5.22 -3.76
C HIS A 138 -9.42 -3.85 -4.44
N TYR A 139 -9.95 -2.86 -3.76
CA TYR A 139 -9.91 -1.46 -4.17
C TYR A 139 -9.43 -0.64 -2.99
N GLU A 140 -8.37 0.12 -3.21
CA GLU A 140 -7.88 1.09 -2.24
C GLU A 140 -8.35 2.48 -2.62
N ILE A 141 -8.84 3.24 -1.65
CA ILE A 141 -9.34 4.59 -1.86
C ILE A 141 -8.71 5.52 -0.84
N GLU A 142 -8.05 6.55 -1.35
CA GLU A 142 -7.51 7.64 -0.55
C GLU A 142 -8.46 8.83 -0.57
N GLY A 143 -8.71 9.43 0.58
CA GLY A 143 -9.57 10.60 0.67
C GLY A 143 -9.64 11.26 2.04
N PRO A 144 -10.39 12.38 2.16
CA PRO A 144 -10.51 13.13 3.39
C PRO A 144 -11.40 12.43 4.41
N LYS A 145 -10.91 12.34 5.66
CA LYS A 145 -11.68 11.88 6.80
C LYS A 145 -11.23 12.55 8.08
N LYS A 146 -12.16 13.26 8.74
CA LYS A 146 -11.90 13.99 9.99
C LYS A 146 -10.70 14.95 9.88
N GLY A 147 -10.64 15.68 8.76
CA GLY A 147 -9.59 16.66 8.49
C GLY A 147 -8.20 16.07 8.16
N LYS A 148 -8.12 14.78 7.86
CA LYS A 148 -6.89 14.10 7.44
C LYS A 148 -7.13 13.36 6.13
N THR A 149 -6.08 13.18 5.34
CA THR A 149 -6.09 12.21 4.25
C THR A 149 -5.86 10.82 4.85
N VAL A 150 -6.74 9.87 4.51
CA VAL A 150 -6.65 8.48 4.96
C VAL A 150 -6.95 7.56 3.79
N GLU A 151 -6.46 6.34 3.90
CA GLU A 151 -6.74 5.25 2.97
C GLU A 151 -7.71 4.25 3.57
N ALA A 152 -8.47 3.60 2.71
CA ALA A 152 -9.35 2.52 3.07
C ALA A 152 -9.46 1.51 1.94
N THR A 153 -9.29 0.24 2.28
CA THR A 153 -9.40 -0.89 1.35
C THR A 153 -10.80 -1.49 1.41
N PHE A 154 -11.33 -1.83 0.25
CA PHE A 154 -12.64 -2.45 0.09
C PHE A 154 -12.52 -3.70 -0.78
N ASP A 155 -13.29 -4.73 -0.47
CA ASP A 155 -13.48 -5.84 -1.41
C ASP A 155 -14.47 -5.45 -2.54
N PRO A 156 -14.61 -6.25 -3.60
CA PRO A 156 -15.53 -5.93 -4.72
C PRO A 156 -16.99 -5.77 -4.32
N SER A 157 -17.41 -6.27 -3.15
CA SER A 157 -18.77 -6.09 -2.61
C SER A 157 -18.94 -4.77 -1.86
N GLY A 158 -17.88 -3.96 -1.72
CA GLY A 158 -17.89 -2.73 -0.94
C GLY A 158 -17.68 -2.93 0.57
N LYS A 159 -17.38 -4.13 1.01
CA LYS A 159 -17.05 -4.38 2.41
C LYS A 159 -15.65 -3.86 2.71
N LYS A 160 -15.57 -2.94 3.68
CA LYS A 160 -14.28 -2.37 4.10
C LYS A 160 -13.43 -3.41 4.82
N GLY A 161 -12.15 -3.48 4.45
CA GLY A 161 -11.11 -4.19 5.18
C GLY A 161 -10.97 -3.66 6.62
N LYS A 162 -10.39 -4.47 7.47
CA LYS A 162 -10.17 -4.12 8.89
C LYS A 162 -9.04 -3.14 9.06
#